data_337030c743b3498d3b65bb2aaa733bb8
#
_entry.id   337030c743b3498d3b65bb2aaa733bb8
#
_cell.length_a   1.000
_cell.length_b   1.000
_cell.length_c   1.000
_cell.angle_alpha   90.00
_cell.angle_beta   90.00
_cell.angle_gamma   90.00
#
_symmetry.space_group_name_H-M   'P 1'
#
loop_
_entity.id
_entity.type
_entity.pdbx_description
1 polymer ?
#
loop_
_entity_poly.entity_id
_entity_poly.type
_entity_poly.pdbx_seq_one_letter_code
_entity_poly.pdbx_strand_id
1 'polypeptide(L)'
;VKIGDEDVMAVSIYPREGNPLWEDYSTITVVEALKSFSKYTFDYPYHKAVSVHAHRIGMEYPMICFNFGRPNFDGSYSDDEKFGMIGVIIHEIGHNFFPMIVNSDERQWAWMDEGLTTFVQYLAEQEFGEKYPEIIAPLYKFPSDRGPAQLITDYMSVDQNFLAPIMSNPENVYYLGPNAYGKPAAALNILRETIMGKELFDYAFKTYSQRWMFK
;
A
#
# COMPACT_ATOMS: atom_id res chain seq x y z
N VAL A 1 -10.18 -14.61 6.97
CA VAL A 1 -10.84 -13.30 7.15
C VAL A 1 -12.13 -13.28 6.33
N LYS A 2 -13.18 -12.69 6.86
CA LYS A 2 -14.46 -12.49 6.14
C LYS A 2 -14.36 -11.21 5.31
N ILE A 3 -14.57 -11.32 3.99
CA ILE A 3 -14.65 -10.19 3.05
C ILE A 3 -15.96 -10.32 2.27
N GLY A 4 -16.88 -9.38 2.47
CA GLY A 4 -18.25 -9.58 1.99
C GLY A 4 -18.85 -10.86 2.54
N ASP A 5 -19.36 -11.71 1.66
CA ASP A 5 -19.93 -13.02 2.01
C ASP A 5 -18.91 -14.18 1.97
N GLU A 6 -17.70 -13.93 1.50
CA GLU A 6 -16.68 -14.96 1.28
C GLU A 6 -15.65 -15.05 2.41
N ASP A 7 -15.13 -16.25 2.62
CA ASP A 7 -13.99 -16.51 3.50
C ASP A 7 -12.68 -16.50 2.71
N VAL A 8 -11.81 -15.54 3.02
CA VAL A 8 -10.50 -15.39 2.39
C VAL A 8 -9.40 -15.87 3.33
N MET A 9 -8.52 -16.74 2.86
CA MET A 9 -7.37 -17.22 3.59
C MET A 9 -6.24 -16.18 3.52
N ALA A 10 -5.91 -15.55 4.64
CA ALA A 10 -4.72 -14.70 4.78
C ALA A 10 -3.53 -15.56 5.23
N VAL A 11 -2.44 -15.55 4.46
CA VAL A 11 -1.29 -16.44 4.67
C VAL A 11 -0.01 -15.62 4.71
N SER A 12 0.86 -15.93 5.68
CA SER A 12 2.25 -15.44 5.71
C SER A 12 3.21 -16.61 5.67
N ILE A 13 4.21 -16.54 4.78
CA ILE A 13 5.25 -17.55 4.61
C ILE A 13 6.61 -16.89 4.83
N TYR A 14 7.32 -17.32 5.86
CA TYR A 14 8.60 -16.74 6.22
C TYR A 14 9.52 -17.78 6.87
N PRO A 15 10.85 -17.62 6.78
CA PRO A 15 11.79 -18.50 7.44
C PRO A 15 11.82 -18.23 8.94
N ARG A 16 12.32 -19.19 9.72
CA ARG A 16 12.42 -19.07 11.18
C ARG A 16 13.13 -17.80 11.64
N GLU A 17 14.07 -17.33 10.86
CA GLU A 17 14.85 -16.11 11.12
C GLU A 17 14.02 -14.81 10.93
N GLY A 18 12.80 -14.90 10.44
CA GLY A 18 11.84 -13.81 10.41
C GLY A 18 11.20 -13.52 11.78
N ASN A 19 11.31 -14.47 12.72
CA ASN A 19 10.72 -14.31 14.05
C ASN A 19 11.57 -13.42 14.96
N PRO A 20 10.93 -12.66 15.89
CA PRO A 20 9.49 -12.63 16.15
C PRO A 20 8.71 -11.70 15.22
N LEU A 21 9.35 -10.84 14.43
CA LEU A 21 8.74 -9.76 13.65
C LEU A 21 7.60 -10.25 12.74
N TRP A 22 7.84 -11.33 11.98
CA TRP A 22 6.83 -11.88 11.06
C TRP A 22 5.71 -12.61 11.78
N GLU A 23 6.02 -13.32 12.85
CA GLU A 23 5.02 -14.02 13.67
C GLU A 23 4.03 -13.05 14.30
N ASP A 24 4.53 -11.93 14.82
CA ASP A 24 3.73 -10.95 15.54
C ASP A 24 2.85 -10.10 14.62
N TYR A 25 3.35 -9.73 13.41
CA TYR A 25 2.69 -8.68 12.63
C TYR A 25 2.28 -9.06 11.21
N SER A 26 2.91 -10.04 10.55
CA SER A 26 2.71 -10.23 9.12
C SER A 26 1.28 -10.65 8.75
N THR A 27 0.72 -11.66 9.40
CA THR A 27 -0.61 -12.17 9.04
C THR A 27 -1.72 -11.19 9.39
N ILE A 28 -1.61 -10.50 10.52
CA ILE A 28 -2.61 -9.47 10.89
C ILE A 28 -2.59 -8.33 9.88
N THR A 29 -1.42 -7.97 9.37
CA THR A 29 -1.27 -6.95 8.34
C THR A 29 -1.94 -7.36 7.04
N VAL A 30 -1.77 -8.61 6.58
CA VAL A 30 -2.50 -9.14 5.40
C VAL A 30 -4.02 -9.04 5.60
N VAL A 31 -4.50 -9.42 6.79
CA VAL A 31 -5.94 -9.36 7.12
C VAL A 31 -6.48 -7.93 7.04
N GLU A 32 -5.78 -6.98 7.64
CA GLU A 32 -6.26 -5.60 7.67
C GLU A 32 -6.11 -4.91 6.30
N ALA A 33 -5.04 -5.21 5.54
CA ALA A 33 -4.90 -4.74 4.17
C ALA A 33 -6.08 -5.19 3.29
N LEU A 34 -6.43 -6.47 3.33
CA LEU A 34 -7.60 -7.00 2.60
C LEU A 34 -8.90 -6.28 2.96
N LYS A 35 -9.13 -6.01 4.25
CA LYS A 35 -10.33 -5.29 4.71
C LYS A 35 -10.37 -3.85 4.22
N SER A 36 -9.26 -3.12 4.39
CA SER A 36 -9.21 -1.70 4.02
C SER A 36 -9.32 -1.52 2.52
N PHE A 37 -8.57 -2.27 1.71
CA PHE A 37 -8.69 -2.20 0.26
C PHE A 37 -10.09 -2.59 -0.22
N SER A 38 -10.70 -3.65 0.36
CA SER A 38 -12.07 -4.04 0.01
C SER A 38 -13.10 -2.96 0.39
N LYS A 39 -12.92 -2.28 1.50
CA LYS A 39 -13.78 -1.17 1.93
C LYS A 39 -13.82 -0.04 0.91
N TYR A 40 -12.66 0.35 0.39
CA TYR A 40 -12.53 1.50 -0.52
C TYR A 40 -12.74 1.17 -1.99
N THR A 41 -12.73 -0.11 -2.38
CA THR A 41 -12.82 -0.56 -3.78
C THR A 41 -13.97 -1.54 -4.01
N PHE A 42 -13.72 -2.81 -3.86
CA PHE A 42 -14.67 -3.94 -4.02
C PHE A 42 -14.21 -5.09 -3.14
N ASP A 43 -15.11 -6.03 -2.82
CA ASP A 43 -14.76 -7.21 -2.05
C ASP A 43 -13.70 -8.05 -2.79
N TYR A 44 -12.64 -8.42 -2.08
CA TYR A 44 -11.54 -9.21 -2.65
C TYR A 44 -12.08 -10.52 -3.22
N PRO A 45 -11.94 -10.80 -4.54
CA PRO A 45 -12.68 -11.89 -5.18
C PRO A 45 -11.98 -13.25 -5.11
N TYR A 46 -10.79 -13.33 -4.55
CA TYR A 46 -10.03 -14.56 -4.51
C TYR A 46 -10.10 -15.22 -3.13
N HIS A 47 -9.92 -16.55 -3.10
CA HIS A 47 -10.02 -17.35 -1.88
C HIS A 47 -8.81 -17.25 -0.95
N LYS A 48 -7.73 -16.60 -1.38
CA LYS A 48 -6.50 -16.41 -0.57
C LYS A 48 -5.70 -15.21 -0.99
N ALA A 49 -4.91 -14.68 -0.06
CA ALA A 49 -3.82 -13.74 -0.30
C ALA A 49 -2.60 -14.17 0.52
N VAL A 50 -1.44 -14.24 -0.13
CA VAL A 50 -0.22 -14.80 0.44
C VAL A 50 0.88 -13.74 0.45
N SER A 51 1.44 -13.46 1.63
CA SER A 51 2.63 -12.64 1.82
C SER A 51 3.84 -13.54 2.08
N VAL A 52 4.88 -13.44 1.27
CA VAL A 52 6.10 -14.25 1.38
C VAL A 52 7.28 -13.37 1.73
N HIS A 53 8.05 -13.79 2.74
CA HIS A 53 9.30 -13.10 3.08
C HIS A 53 10.30 -13.21 1.94
N ALA A 54 10.84 -12.06 1.52
CA ALA A 54 11.94 -11.98 0.57
C ALA A 54 12.99 -10.96 1.03
N HIS A 55 14.22 -11.10 0.51
CA HIS A 55 15.31 -10.25 0.95
C HIS A 55 15.28 -8.91 0.23
N ARG A 56 14.99 -7.84 0.98
CA ARG A 56 15.07 -6.42 0.54
C ARG A 56 14.24 -6.06 -0.70
N ILE A 57 13.12 -6.73 -0.92
CA ILE A 57 12.17 -6.38 -1.98
C ILE A 57 10.75 -6.26 -1.45
N GLY A 58 9.97 -5.38 -2.08
CA GLY A 58 8.52 -5.47 -2.19
C GLY A 58 8.23 -5.84 -3.63
N MET A 59 7.33 -6.79 -3.89
CA MET A 59 6.96 -7.18 -5.24
C MET A 59 5.64 -7.94 -5.24
N GLU A 60 4.75 -7.48 -6.07
CA GLU A 60 3.41 -8.00 -6.26
C GLU A 60 3.34 -9.08 -7.35
N TYR A 61 2.47 -10.04 -7.13
CA TYR A 61 1.95 -11.00 -8.11
C TYR A 61 0.51 -11.36 -7.73
N PRO A 62 -0.32 -11.84 -8.68
CA PRO A 62 -1.70 -12.20 -8.36
C PRO A 62 -1.79 -13.21 -7.21
N MET A 63 -2.46 -12.83 -6.12
CA MET A 63 -2.68 -13.60 -4.89
C MET A 63 -1.43 -13.97 -4.08
N ILE A 64 -0.24 -13.58 -4.49
CA ILE A 64 1.01 -13.81 -3.78
C ILE A 64 1.94 -12.62 -3.96
N CYS A 65 2.47 -12.08 -2.87
CA CYS A 65 3.43 -10.99 -2.91
C CYS A 65 4.68 -11.31 -2.09
N PHE A 66 5.77 -10.61 -2.38
CA PHE A 66 7.04 -10.76 -1.70
C PHE A 66 7.35 -9.49 -0.92
N ASN A 67 7.74 -9.65 0.35
CA ASN A 67 7.90 -8.53 1.26
C ASN A 67 9.18 -8.64 2.06
N PHE A 68 9.88 -7.52 2.24
CA PHE A 68 11.02 -7.45 3.12
C PHE A 68 10.58 -7.34 4.59
N GLY A 69 11.55 -7.45 5.48
CA GLY A 69 11.42 -7.30 6.92
C GLY A 69 12.17 -8.42 7.62
N ARG A 70 13.30 -8.12 8.24
CA ARG A 70 14.09 -9.13 8.90
C ARG A 70 14.70 -8.61 10.19
N PRO A 71 14.39 -9.23 11.34
CA PRO A 71 15.03 -8.87 12.58
C PRO A 71 16.55 -9.23 12.57
N ASN A 72 17.27 -8.67 13.51
CA ASN A 72 18.64 -9.05 13.79
C ASN A 72 18.74 -10.52 14.24
N PHE A 73 19.97 -11.07 14.28
CA PHE A 73 20.20 -12.46 14.70
C PHE A 73 19.75 -12.77 16.13
N ASP A 74 19.68 -11.78 16.99
CA ASP A 74 19.20 -11.89 18.37
C ASP A 74 17.68 -11.72 18.50
N GLY A 75 16.98 -11.54 17.38
CA GLY A 75 15.54 -11.32 17.31
C GLY A 75 15.10 -9.87 17.54
N SER A 76 16.00 -8.94 17.82
CA SER A 76 15.68 -7.53 17.96
C SER A 76 15.40 -6.88 16.61
N TYR A 77 14.55 -5.86 16.58
CA TYR A 77 14.26 -5.04 15.41
C TYR A 77 13.92 -3.60 15.82
N SER A 78 14.12 -2.66 14.91
CA SER A 78 13.75 -1.27 15.11
C SER A 78 12.28 -1.03 14.76
N ASP A 79 11.73 0.10 15.19
CA ASP A 79 10.42 0.55 14.74
C ASP A 79 10.39 0.78 13.23
N ASP A 80 11.46 1.29 12.63
CA ASP A 80 11.57 1.45 11.18
C ASP A 80 11.47 0.11 10.43
N GLU A 81 12.11 -0.95 10.93
CA GLU A 81 12.00 -2.29 10.34
C GLU A 81 10.57 -2.84 10.47
N LYS A 82 9.98 -2.69 11.66
CA LYS A 82 8.59 -3.11 11.92
C LYS A 82 7.59 -2.40 11.02
N PHE A 83 7.61 -1.08 10.99
CA PHE A 83 6.67 -0.30 10.19
C PHE A 83 6.97 -0.35 8.70
N GLY A 84 8.25 -0.52 8.32
CA GLY A 84 8.65 -0.82 6.95
C GLY A 84 8.03 -2.12 6.45
N MET A 85 8.08 -3.19 7.26
CA MET A 85 7.44 -4.47 6.93
C MET A 85 5.92 -4.36 6.86
N ILE A 86 5.28 -3.72 7.84
CA ILE A 86 3.82 -3.51 7.82
C ILE A 86 3.42 -2.72 6.58
N GLY A 87 4.10 -1.63 6.29
CA GLY A 87 3.80 -0.78 5.14
C GLY A 87 3.96 -1.50 3.81
N VAL A 88 5.05 -2.26 3.61
CA VAL A 88 5.25 -3.00 2.36
C VAL A 88 4.22 -4.12 2.21
N ILE A 89 3.84 -4.84 3.26
CA ILE A 89 2.78 -5.86 3.17
C ILE A 89 1.44 -5.23 2.77
N ILE A 90 1.07 -4.09 3.33
CA ILE A 90 -0.15 -3.37 2.95
C ILE A 90 -0.09 -2.98 1.48
N HIS A 91 1.03 -2.44 1.01
CA HIS A 91 1.24 -2.02 -0.37
C HIS A 91 1.11 -3.19 -1.34
N GLU A 92 1.90 -4.25 -1.14
CA GLU A 92 1.94 -5.39 -2.06
C GLU A 92 0.63 -6.20 -2.07
N ILE A 93 -0.09 -6.29 -0.95
CA ILE A 93 -1.46 -6.84 -0.95
C ILE A 93 -2.40 -5.94 -1.75
N GLY A 94 -2.21 -4.63 -1.68
CA GLY A 94 -2.99 -3.63 -2.42
C GLY A 94 -2.90 -3.80 -3.93
N HIS A 95 -1.75 -4.21 -4.45
CA HIS A 95 -1.55 -4.47 -5.87
C HIS A 95 -2.45 -5.59 -6.45
N ASN A 96 -3.01 -6.46 -5.64
CA ASN A 96 -4.07 -7.35 -6.11
C ASN A 96 -5.29 -6.57 -6.63
N PHE A 97 -5.55 -5.38 -6.09
CA PHE A 97 -6.64 -4.50 -6.53
C PHE A 97 -6.21 -3.63 -7.71
N PHE A 98 -5.02 -3.03 -7.63
CA PHE A 98 -4.39 -2.20 -8.66
C PHE A 98 -2.93 -2.64 -8.87
N PRO A 99 -2.49 -3.11 -10.04
CA PRO A 99 -3.21 -3.18 -11.31
C PRO A 99 -3.80 -4.57 -11.61
N MET A 100 -3.75 -5.56 -10.69
CA MET A 100 -4.05 -6.94 -11.02
C MET A 100 -5.53 -7.16 -11.37
N ILE A 101 -6.47 -6.54 -10.64
CA ILE A 101 -7.92 -6.68 -10.88
C ILE A 101 -8.46 -5.48 -11.65
N VAL A 102 -8.13 -4.26 -11.23
CA VAL A 102 -8.38 -3.04 -12.00
C VAL A 102 -7.14 -2.80 -12.86
N ASN A 103 -7.12 -3.42 -14.04
CA ASN A 103 -5.93 -3.46 -14.89
C ASN A 103 -5.57 -2.09 -15.49
N SER A 104 -4.29 -1.85 -15.68
CA SER A 104 -3.74 -0.68 -16.35
C SER A 104 -2.50 -1.07 -17.14
N ASP A 105 -2.16 -0.28 -18.16
CA ASP A 105 -0.86 -0.38 -18.85
C ASP A 105 0.23 0.27 -17.98
N GLU A 106 0.68 -0.45 -16.96
CA GLU A 106 1.64 0.02 -15.96
C GLU A 106 2.99 0.43 -16.55
N ARG A 107 3.40 -0.21 -17.66
CA ARG A 107 4.63 0.17 -18.35
C ARG A 107 4.57 1.57 -18.97
N GLN A 108 3.39 2.05 -19.30
CA GLN A 108 3.18 3.42 -19.78
C GLN A 108 2.73 4.36 -18.66
N TRP A 109 1.94 3.87 -17.73
CA TRP A 109 1.23 4.67 -16.73
C TRP A 109 1.46 4.14 -15.31
N ALA A 110 2.72 4.13 -14.86
CA ALA A 110 3.12 3.61 -13.54
C ALA A 110 2.33 4.21 -12.36
N TRP A 111 1.79 5.43 -12.49
CA TRP A 111 0.97 6.05 -11.47
C TRP A 111 -0.38 5.35 -11.23
N MET A 112 -0.91 4.63 -12.23
CA MET A 112 -2.18 3.88 -12.10
C MET A 112 -1.99 2.58 -11.33
N ASP A 113 -0.80 2.08 -11.31
CA ASP A 113 -0.33 0.95 -10.52
C ASP A 113 0.06 1.44 -9.12
N GLU A 114 1.16 2.12 -9.01
CA GLU A 114 1.79 2.52 -7.75
C GLU A 114 1.04 3.62 -7.01
N GLY A 115 0.51 4.59 -7.74
CA GLY A 115 -0.13 5.75 -7.15
C GLY A 115 -1.51 5.45 -6.58
N LEU A 116 -2.32 4.62 -7.26
CA LEU A 116 -3.62 4.19 -6.74
C LEU A 116 -3.42 3.30 -5.51
N THR A 117 -2.46 2.38 -5.56
CA THR A 117 -2.10 1.50 -4.45
C THR A 117 -1.58 2.29 -3.26
N THR A 118 -0.65 3.23 -3.47
CA THR A 118 -0.12 4.10 -2.41
C THR A 118 -1.21 4.95 -1.76
N PHE A 119 -2.17 5.46 -2.55
CA PHE A 119 -3.27 6.23 -1.98
C PHE A 119 -4.11 5.41 -0.99
N VAL A 120 -4.52 4.19 -1.36
CA VAL A 120 -5.30 3.33 -0.46
C VAL A 120 -4.43 2.80 0.69
N GLN A 121 -3.13 2.56 0.46
CA GLN A 121 -2.18 2.21 1.52
C GLN A 121 -2.19 3.24 2.65
N TYR A 122 -2.20 4.54 2.37
CA TYR A 122 -2.26 5.57 3.42
C TYR A 122 -3.51 5.44 4.28
N LEU A 123 -4.65 5.16 3.66
CA LEU A 123 -5.90 4.95 4.40
C LEU A 123 -5.85 3.68 5.25
N ALA A 124 -5.29 2.59 4.68
CA ALA A 124 -5.13 1.32 5.38
C ALA A 124 -4.16 1.43 6.56
N GLU A 125 -3.03 2.12 6.40
CA GLU A 125 -2.06 2.38 7.46
C GLU A 125 -2.68 3.20 8.60
N GLN A 126 -3.46 4.22 8.27
CA GLN A 126 -4.18 5.01 9.26
C GLN A 126 -5.19 4.15 10.04
N GLU A 127 -6.01 3.36 9.35
CA GLU A 127 -6.97 2.44 9.98
C GLU A 127 -6.28 1.38 10.84
N PHE A 128 -5.14 0.85 10.39
CA PHE A 128 -4.33 -0.08 11.16
C PHE A 128 -3.83 0.56 12.45
N GLY A 129 -3.28 1.77 12.38
CA GLY A 129 -2.79 2.51 13.55
C GLY A 129 -3.90 2.87 14.55
N GLU A 130 -5.09 3.23 14.07
CA GLU A 130 -6.24 3.51 14.92
C GLU A 130 -6.76 2.24 15.62
N LYS A 131 -6.69 1.10 14.95
CA LYS A 131 -7.19 -0.18 15.45
C LYS A 131 -6.23 -0.88 16.42
N TYR A 132 -4.93 -0.73 16.21
CA TYR A 132 -3.87 -1.38 16.97
C TYR A 132 -2.90 -0.37 17.59
N PRO A 133 -3.39 0.53 18.45
CA PRO A 133 -2.53 1.56 19.04
C PRO A 133 -1.40 0.99 19.91
N GLU A 134 -1.55 -0.25 20.40
CA GLU A 134 -0.51 -0.96 21.16
C GLU A 134 0.67 -1.41 20.29
N ILE A 135 0.48 -1.56 18.99
CA ILE A 135 1.55 -1.88 18.03
C ILE A 135 2.35 -0.62 17.71
N ILE A 136 1.69 0.54 17.73
CA ILE A 136 2.30 1.82 17.38
C ILE A 136 3.05 2.38 18.57
N ALA A 137 4.35 2.60 18.41
CA ALA A 137 5.16 3.21 19.47
C ALA A 137 4.67 4.63 19.78
N PRO A 138 4.64 5.07 21.07
CA PRO A 138 4.06 6.36 21.46
C PRO A 138 4.63 7.60 20.76
N LEU A 139 5.87 7.52 20.29
CA LEU A 139 6.56 8.60 19.58
C LEU A 139 6.62 8.40 18.07
N TYR A 140 6.11 7.28 17.59
CA TYR A 140 6.11 6.97 16.15
C TYR A 140 4.76 7.35 15.55
N LYS A 141 4.78 8.22 14.57
CA LYS A 141 3.58 8.56 13.79
C LYS A 141 3.46 7.58 12.63
N PHE A 142 2.40 6.77 12.64
CA PHE A 142 2.09 5.87 11.54
C PHE A 142 0.75 6.27 10.90
N PRO A 143 0.68 6.50 9.59
CA PRO A 143 1.82 6.48 8.67
C PRO A 143 2.84 7.57 9.00
N SER A 144 4.11 7.19 9.06
CA SER A 144 5.19 8.08 9.47
C SER A 144 5.48 9.16 8.40
N ASP A 145 6.67 9.13 7.87
CA ASP A 145 7.15 10.08 6.85
C ASP A 145 6.55 9.84 5.46
N ARG A 146 5.68 8.86 5.29
CA ARG A 146 5.02 8.51 4.03
C ARG A 146 3.61 9.09 3.88
N GLY A 147 3.13 9.84 4.86
CA GLY A 147 1.84 10.52 4.75
C GLY A 147 1.82 11.57 3.63
N PRO A 148 0.65 11.90 3.08
CA PRO A 148 0.53 12.80 1.92
C PRO A 148 1.23 14.15 2.10
N ALA A 149 1.24 14.71 3.31
CA ALA A 149 1.89 15.98 3.60
C ALA A 149 3.42 15.90 3.46
N GLN A 150 4.05 14.81 3.93
CA GLN A 150 5.49 14.62 3.80
C GLN A 150 5.89 14.38 2.35
N LEU A 151 5.12 13.60 1.62
CA LEU A 151 5.39 13.33 0.21
C LEU A 151 5.29 14.58 -0.67
N ILE A 152 4.39 15.53 -0.35
CA ILE A 152 4.35 16.83 -1.02
C ILE A 152 5.64 17.60 -0.74
N THR A 153 6.09 17.61 0.51
CA THR A 153 7.34 18.28 0.91
C THR A 153 8.54 17.68 0.18
N ASP A 154 8.65 16.37 0.15
CA ASP A 154 9.74 15.65 -0.52
C ASP A 154 9.73 15.91 -2.04
N TYR A 155 8.54 15.83 -2.66
CA TYR A 155 8.37 16.15 -4.08
C TYR A 155 8.77 17.60 -4.41
N MET A 156 8.40 18.55 -3.57
CA MET A 156 8.72 19.96 -3.78
C MET A 156 10.19 20.29 -3.50
N SER A 157 10.91 19.45 -2.75
CA SER A 157 12.34 19.67 -2.44
C SER A 157 13.31 19.13 -3.50
N VAL A 158 12.85 18.34 -4.47
CA VAL A 158 13.68 17.92 -5.60
C VAL A 158 13.87 19.02 -6.64
N ASP A 159 14.88 18.90 -7.49
CA ASP A 159 15.12 19.89 -8.56
C ASP A 159 13.93 19.93 -9.53
N GLN A 160 13.24 21.07 -9.53
CA GLN A 160 12.00 21.28 -10.30
C GLN A 160 12.21 21.16 -11.83
N ASN A 161 13.43 21.31 -12.32
CA ASN A 161 13.74 21.15 -13.75
C ASN A 161 13.64 19.69 -14.22
N PHE A 162 13.67 18.73 -13.31
CA PHE A 162 13.59 17.30 -13.61
C PHE A 162 12.25 16.68 -13.23
N LEU A 163 11.28 17.48 -12.80
CA LEU A 163 9.93 16.99 -12.52
C LEU A 163 9.17 16.74 -13.81
N ALA A 164 8.40 15.66 -13.81
CA ALA A 164 7.57 15.26 -14.93
C ALA A 164 6.08 15.21 -14.54
N PRO A 165 5.14 15.44 -15.49
CA PRO A 165 3.74 15.10 -15.28
C PRO A 165 3.55 13.62 -14.93
N ILE A 166 2.50 13.27 -14.15
CA ILE A 166 2.21 11.87 -13.80
C ILE A 166 1.92 11.00 -15.04
N MET A 167 1.44 11.60 -16.13
CA MET A 167 1.18 10.94 -17.41
C MET A 167 2.44 10.78 -18.29
N SER A 168 3.63 10.96 -17.74
CA SER A 168 4.87 10.72 -18.45
C SER A 168 5.23 9.24 -18.42
N ASN A 169 5.80 8.76 -19.54
CA ASN A 169 6.30 7.38 -19.60
C ASN A 169 7.43 7.18 -18.58
N PRO A 170 7.37 6.16 -17.71
CA PRO A 170 8.30 5.96 -16.60
C PRO A 170 9.76 5.79 -17.04
N GLU A 171 10.03 5.28 -18.25
CA GLU A 171 11.39 5.15 -18.80
C GLU A 171 12.09 6.50 -19.01
N ASN A 172 11.31 7.60 -19.07
CA ASN A 172 11.81 8.95 -19.32
C ASN A 172 11.70 9.88 -18.08
N VAL A 173 11.28 9.35 -16.93
CA VAL A 173 11.09 10.14 -15.72
C VAL A 173 12.32 10.02 -14.82
N TYR A 174 12.95 11.15 -14.50
CA TYR A 174 14.14 11.18 -13.66
C TYR A 174 13.86 10.77 -12.20
N TYR A 175 12.75 11.30 -11.63
CA TYR A 175 12.30 10.99 -10.27
C TYR A 175 11.08 10.05 -10.33
N LEU A 176 11.30 8.79 -10.70
CA LEU A 176 10.23 7.82 -10.88
C LEU A 176 9.44 7.56 -9.59
N GLY A 177 10.10 7.35 -8.46
CA GLY A 177 9.44 7.11 -7.18
C GLY A 177 8.46 8.23 -6.80
N PRO A 178 8.91 9.48 -6.64
CA PRO A 178 7.99 10.59 -6.39
C PRO A 178 6.89 10.75 -7.44
N ASN A 179 7.17 10.50 -8.71
CA ASN A 179 6.21 10.66 -9.81
C ASN A 179 5.14 9.57 -9.84
N ALA A 180 5.52 8.31 -9.66
CA ALA A 180 4.62 7.17 -9.74
C ALA A 180 3.82 6.93 -8.44
N TYR A 181 4.44 7.11 -7.28
CA TYR A 181 3.88 6.81 -5.95
C TYR A 181 3.30 8.06 -5.27
N GLY A 182 4.18 8.97 -4.86
CA GLY A 182 3.84 10.05 -3.94
C GLY A 182 2.95 11.12 -4.54
N LYS A 183 3.29 11.62 -5.73
CA LYS A 183 2.55 12.70 -6.40
C LYS A 183 1.09 12.34 -6.70
N PRO A 184 0.78 11.18 -7.33
CA PRO A 184 -0.60 10.79 -7.58
C PRO A 184 -1.37 10.49 -6.30
N ALA A 185 -0.77 9.82 -5.32
CA ALA A 185 -1.40 9.56 -4.03
C ALA A 185 -1.74 10.85 -3.27
N ALA A 186 -0.83 11.82 -3.26
CA ALA A 186 -1.07 13.14 -2.68
C ALA A 186 -2.18 13.90 -3.42
N ALA A 187 -2.23 13.84 -4.75
CA ALA A 187 -3.28 14.47 -5.54
C ALA A 187 -4.65 13.86 -5.25
N LEU A 188 -4.76 12.54 -5.16
CA LEU A 188 -6.00 11.84 -4.77
C LEU A 188 -6.43 12.21 -3.35
N ASN A 189 -5.47 12.35 -2.43
CA ASN A 189 -5.76 12.78 -1.07
C ASN A 189 -6.30 14.22 -1.04
N ILE A 190 -5.75 15.14 -1.82
CA ILE A 190 -6.25 16.52 -1.94
C ILE A 190 -7.68 16.51 -2.51
N LEU A 191 -7.95 15.72 -3.53
CA LEU A 191 -9.30 15.56 -4.07
C LEU A 191 -10.27 15.08 -2.99
N ARG A 192 -9.87 14.07 -2.20
CA ARG A 192 -10.68 13.48 -1.15
C ARG A 192 -10.92 14.42 0.03
N GLU A 193 -9.85 15.03 0.56
CA GLU A 193 -9.93 15.78 1.82
C GLU A 193 -10.40 17.23 1.62
N THR A 194 -10.12 17.83 0.45
CA THR A 194 -10.27 19.27 0.25
C THR A 194 -11.27 19.64 -0.84
N ILE A 195 -11.23 18.96 -1.99
CA ILE A 195 -11.99 19.40 -3.17
C ILE A 195 -13.38 18.77 -3.23
N MET A 196 -13.48 17.46 -3.13
CA MET A 196 -14.74 16.72 -3.26
C MET A 196 -15.41 16.43 -1.92
N GLY A 197 -14.60 16.26 -0.86
CA GLY A 197 -15.02 15.71 0.41
C GLY A 197 -15.02 14.17 0.38
N LYS A 198 -14.79 13.58 1.57
CA LYS A 198 -14.58 12.13 1.73
C LYS A 198 -15.72 11.29 1.15
N GLU A 199 -16.96 11.64 1.47
CA GLU A 199 -18.14 10.86 1.06
C GLU A 199 -18.27 10.76 -0.47
N LEU A 200 -18.19 11.89 -1.17
CA LEU A 200 -18.32 11.92 -2.62
C LEU A 200 -17.11 11.25 -3.31
N PHE A 201 -15.91 11.52 -2.82
CA PHE A 201 -14.71 10.92 -3.39
C PHE A 201 -14.71 9.40 -3.19
N ASP A 202 -14.97 8.90 -1.99
CA ASP A 202 -14.96 7.47 -1.68
C ASP A 202 -16.03 6.73 -2.51
N TYR A 203 -17.21 7.32 -2.70
CA TYR A 203 -18.22 6.80 -3.62
C TYR A 203 -17.72 6.74 -5.08
N ALA A 204 -17.10 7.81 -5.57
CA ALA A 204 -16.59 7.89 -6.94
C ALA A 204 -15.43 6.90 -7.16
N PHE A 205 -14.50 6.80 -6.21
CA PHE A 205 -13.35 5.89 -6.27
C PHE A 205 -13.79 4.42 -6.25
N LYS A 206 -14.74 4.09 -5.36
CA LYS A 206 -15.35 2.76 -5.31
C LYS A 206 -16.08 2.41 -6.61
N THR A 207 -16.85 3.35 -7.14
CA THR A 207 -17.57 3.18 -8.43
C THR A 207 -16.58 2.98 -9.58
N TYR A 208 -15.48 3.75 -9.63
CA TYR A 208 -14.42 3.56 -10.60
C TYR A 208 -13.83 2.14 -10.51
N SER A 209 -13.44 1.71 -9.33
CA SER A 209 -12.84 0.40 -9.08
C SER A 209 -13.76 -0.74 -9.51
N GLN A 210 -15.04 -0.69 -9.11
CA GLN A 210 -16.03 -1.70 -9.48
C GLN A 210 -16.32 -1.73 -10.98
N ARG A 211 -16.32 -0.55 -11.64
CA ARG A 211 -16.57 -0.46 -13.08
C ARG A 211 -15.46 -1.10 -13.91
N TRP A 212 -14.23 -0.97 -13.47
CA TRP A 212 -13.05 -1.40 -14.22
C TRP A 212 -12.46 -2.74 -13.78
N MET A 213 -12.99 -3.34 -12.71
CA MET A 213 -12.52 -4.67 -12.30
C MET A 213 -12.69 -5.69 -13.43
N PHE A 214 -11.65 -6.47 -13.68
CA PHE A 214 -11.58 -7.52 -14.73
C PHE A 214 -11.80 -7.01 -16.18
N LYS A 215 -11.42 -5.78 -16.47
CA LYS A 215 -11.52 -5.22 -17.83
C LYS A 215 -10.19 -4.81 -18.40
#